data_f4f6f59bfb773c100a238329e8d2664e
#
_entry.id   f4f6f59bfb773c100a238329e8d2664e
#
_cell.length_a   1.000
_cell.length_b   1.000
_cell.length_c   1.000
_cell.angle_alpha   90.00
_cell.angle_beta   90.00
_cell.angle_gamma   90.00
#
_symmetry.space_group_name_H-M   'P 1'
#
loop_
_entity.id
_entity.type
_entity.pdbx_description
1 polymer ?
#
loop_
_entity_poly.entity_id
_entity_poly.type
_entity_poly.pdbx_seq_one_letter_code
_entity_poly.pdbx_strand_id
1 'polypeptide(L)'
;MQLAKDAGFDRYSLFHALHTEAKGSRYTNPTMLEGTAGSEGELKTYQGQFGEDIWVDQIVDFFDATKDKPTFAYYPMALPHWPFVPTPDTSGWNPNSEQPEASEYIVDMIQYMDKSVGSLIDKLEAKNLLDNTIVLFYSDNGTHAKVVSQMQDGRQIQGGKASTRQTGIHVPLIAYWPKKIKPGTDHDLVDASDFLPTLMELAERDLPEQSVTDGISFAHRLFDQPGPKRDSAFFWYDSRPGWDKERFRREVFALNKDYKLFRSGRLFRLTDKPLEEVEINPLKMSDTDQK
;
A
#
# COMPACT_ATOMS: atom_id res chain seq x y z
N MET A 1 -4.66 19.37 8.11
CA MET A 1 -3.47 19.37 7.24
C MET A 1 -2.17 19.83 7.93
N GLN A 2 -2.24 20.08 9.20
CA GLN A 2 -1.08 20.35 10.04
C GLN A 2 -0.03 19.22 10.01
N LEU A 3 -0.48 17.99 9.76
CA LEU A 3 0.35 16.78 9.83
C LEU A 3 1.47 16.67 8.77
N ALA A 4 1.26 17.13 7.54
CA ALA A 4 2.28 16.95 6.49
C ALA A 4 3.51 17.81 6.71
N LYS A 5 3.34 19.08 7.05
CA LYS A 5 4.44 20.00 7.35
C LYS A 5 5.19 19.64 8.63
N ASP A 6 4.52 18.96 9.58
CA ASP A 6 5.06 18.62 10.89
C ASP A 6 5.55 17.16 10.95
N ALA A 7 5.36 16.37 9.87
CA ALA A 7 5.74 14.96 9.81
C ALA A 7 7.22 14.71 9.45
N GLY A 8 8.02 15.77 9.29
CA GLY A 8 9.44 15.67 9.01
C GLY A 8 9.81 15.52 7.53
N PHE A 9 8.85 15.63 6.61
CA PHE A 9 9.14 15.63 5.18
C PHE A 9 9.66 17.00 4.71
N ASP A 10 10.73 16.99 3.91
CA ASP A 10 11.29 18.20 3.31
C ASP A 10 10.36 18.79 2.23
N ARG A 11 9.61 17.95 1.53
CA ARG A 11 8.64 18.34 0.49
C ARG A 11 7.41 17.46 0.55
N TYR A 12 6.25 18.02 0.25
CA TYR A 12 5.02 17.25 0.11
C TYR A 12 4.15 17.76 -1.04
N SER A 13 3.39 16.83 -1.63
CA SER A 13 2.37 17.09 -2.64
C SER A 13 1.20 16.14 -2.38
N LEU A 14 0.08 16.67 -1.94
CA LEU A 14 -1.07 15.88 -1.49
C LEU A 14 -2.30 16.26 -2.32
N PHE A 15 -3.06 15.27 -2.79
CA PHE A 15 -4.34 15.62 -3.34
C PHE A 15 -5.22 16.27 -2.27
N HIS A 16 -6.01 17.26 -2.72
CA HIS A 16 -6.83 18.03 -1.79
C HIS A 16 -8.05 17.23 -1.37
N ALA A 17 -8.00 16.66 -0.16
CA ALA A 17 -9.06 15.81 0.36
C ALA A 17 -10.26 16.65 0.83
N LEU A 18 -11.39 16.09 0.71
CA LEU A 18 -12.81 16.32 1.03
C LEU A 18 -13.24 17.42 2.02
N HIS A 19 -12.37 18.13 2.70
CA HIS A 19 -12.73 19.03 3.81
C HIS A 19 -12.61 20.53 3.54
N THR A 20 -12.40 20.92 2.29
CA THR A 20 -12.35 22.32 1.90
C THR A 20 -13.31 22.59 0.75
N GLU A 21 -13.65 23.87 0.53
CA GLU A 21 -14.56 24.31 -0.52
C GLU A 21 -14.05 23.98 -1.95
N ALA A 22 -12.73 23.82 -2.12
CA ALA A 22 -12.11 23.41 -3.37
C ALA A 22 -12.09 21.88 -3.50
N LYS A 23 -13.20 21.26 -3.82
CA LYS A 23 -13.28 19.83 -4.13
C LYS A 23 -12.66 19.58 -5.49
N GLY A 24 -11.38 19.13 -5.52
CA GLY A 24 -10.73 18.66 -6.74
C GLY A 24 -10.81 17.14 -6.89
N SER A 25 -10.78 16.65 -8.11
CA SER A 25 -10.48 15.24 -8.38
C SER A 25 -9.07 14.92 -7.90
N ARG A 26 -8.84 13.67 -7.49
CA ARG A 26 -7.48 13.15 -7.28
C ARG A 26 -6.86 12.61 -8.57
N TYR A 27 -7.68 12.40 -9.58
CA TYR A 27 -7.31 11.77 -10.85
C TYR A 27 -7.18 12.83 -11.95
N THR A 28 -8.25 13.11 -12.66
CA THR A 28 -8.28 14.09 -13.75
C THR A 28 -8.39 15.51 -13.20
N ASN A 29 -7.60 16.43 -13.70
CA ASN A 29 -7.54 17.83 -13.25
C ASN A 29 -7.33 17.95 -11.73
N PRO A 30 -6.34 17.29 -11.14
CA PRO A 30 -6.22 17.26 -9.70
C PRO A 30 -5.88 18.63 -9.13
N THR A 31 -6.45 18.91 -7.96
CA THR A 31 -6.01 20.04 -7.12
C THR A 31 -5.15 19.47 -5.99
N MET A 32 -3.90 19.88 -5.95
CA MET A 32 -2.90 19.41 -5.00
C MET A 32 -2.49 20.53 -4.03
N LEU A 33 -2.26 20.15 -2.77
CA LEU A 33 -1.59 21.00 -1.80
C LEU A 33 -0.09 20.68 -1.86
N GLU A 34 0.70 21.63 -2.31
CA GLU A 34 2.15 21.47 -2.46
C GLU A 34 2.89 22.37 -1.49
N GLY A 35 3.93 21.85 -0.85
CA GLY A 35 4.70 22.62 0.11
C GLY A 35 6.02 21.97 0.49
N THR A 36 6.75 22.69 1.33
CA THR A 36 8.02 22.28 1.92
C THR A 36 7.92 22.23 3.45
N ALA A 37 8.94 21.68 4.10
CA ALA A 37 9.03 21.58 5.55
C ALA A 37 8.64 22.91 6.23
N GLY A 38 7.73 22.83 7.19
CA GLY A 38 7.26 24.00 7.96
C GLY A 38 6.34 24.96 7.21
N SER A 39 6.11 24.81 5.89
CA SER A 39 5.18 25.67 5.13
C SER A 39 3.73 25.18 5.21
N GLU A 40 2.76 26.06 5.06
CA GLU A 40 1.34 25.69 4.94
C GLU A 40 1.03 25.09 3.56
N GLY A 41 1.92 25.27 2.59
CA GLY A 41 1.73 24.87 1.21
C GLY A 41 0.75 25.75 0.45
N GLU A 42 0.70 25.52 -0.86
CA GLU A 42 -0.17 26.24 -1.79
C GLU A 42 -1.02 25.25 -2.57
N LEU A 43 -2.28 25.61 -2.84
CA LEU A 43 -3.17 24.84 -3.69
C LEU A 43 -2.86 25.14 -5.15
N LYS A 44 -2.62 24.05 -5.92
CA LYS A 44 -2.38 24.14 -7.35
C LYS A 44 -3.27 23.15 -8.10
N THR A 45 -3.98 23.66 -9.10
CA THR A 45 -4.82 22.83 -9.99
C THR A 45 -4.11 22.57 -11.29
N TYR A 46 -4.04 21.32 -11.70
CA TYR A 46 -3.37 20.85 -12.91
C TYR A 46 -4.40 20.52 -14.00
N GLN A 47 -4.78 21.51 -14.78
CA GLN A 47 -5.77 21.35 -15.85
C GLN A 47 -5.24 20.49 -16.99
N GLY A 48 -6.05 19.57 -17.49
CA GLY A 48 -5.71 18.69 -18.60
C GLY A 48 -4.79 17.54 -18.25
N GLN A 49 -4.42 17.37 -16.94
CA GLN A 49 -3.44 16.39 -16.48
C GLN A 49 -4.08 15.32 -15.61
N PHE A 50 -3.35 14.22 -15.41
CA PHE A 50 -3.72 13.12 -14.54
C PHE A 50 -2.79 13.09 -13.30
N GLY A 51 -3.36 12.82 -12.12
CA GLY A 51 -2.66 12.98 -10.84
C GLY A 51 -1.39 12.16 -10.73
N GLU A 52 -1.45 10.89 -11.14
CA GLU A 52 -0.31 9.97 -11.02
C GLU A 52 0.89 10.41 -11.85
N ASP A 53 0.67 10.97 -13.04
CA ASP A 53 1.76 11.45 -13.89
C ASP A 53 2.52 12.59 -13.22
N ILE A 54 1.78 13.49 -12.56
CA ILE A 54 2.35 14.63 -11.84
C ILE A 54 3.19 14.16 -10.66
N TRP A 55 2.66 13.23 -9.85
CA TRP A 55 3.40 12.74 -8.67
C TRP A 55 4.64 11.96 -9.08
N VAL A 56 4.58 11.15 -10.14
CA VAL A 56 5.76 10.45 -10.67
C VAL A 56 6.85 11.46 -11.05
N ASP A 57 6.50 12.51 -11.79
CA ASP A 57 7.45 13.56 -12.16
C ASP A 57 8.03 14.26 -10.95
N GLN A 58 7.20 14.63 -9.99
CA GLN A 58 7.64 15.32 -8.77
C GLN A 58 8.58 14.48 -7.90
N ILE A 59 8.36 13.16 -7.84
CA ILE A 59 9.25 12.23 -7.12
C ILE A 59 10.60 12.16 -7.82
N VAL A 60 10.62 11.98 -9.13
CA VAL A 60 11.88 11.91 -9.90
C VAL A 60 12.67 13.22 -9.81
N ASP A 61 12.00 14.36 -9.91
CA ASP A 61 12.63 15.67 -9.75
C ASP A 61 13.20 15.87 -8.34
N PHE A 62 12.50 15.38 -7.32
CA PHE A 62 13.00 15.44 -5.94
C PHE A 62 14.24 14.57 -5.75
N PHE A 63 14.24 13.34 -6.27
CA PHE A 63 15.41 12.45 -6.21
C PHE A 63 16.60 13.00 -6.97
N ASP A 64 16.39 13.58 -8.17
CA ASP A 64 17.48 14.20 -8.94
C ASP A 64 18.07 15.42 -8.21
N ALA A 65 17.22 16.24 -7.60
CA ALA A 65 17.65 17.40 -6.81
C ALA A 65 18.40 17.04 -5.52
N THR A 66 18.19 15.81 -5.00
CA THR A 66 18.76 15.33 -3.72
C THR A 66 19.73 14.16 -3.89
N LYS A 67 20.17 13.86 -5.10
CA LYS A 67 20.98 12.67 -5.46
C LYS A 67 22.27 12.48 -4.65
N ASP A 68 22.80 13.54 -4.08
CA ASP A 68 24.02 13.51 -3.24
C ASP A 68 23.70 13.23 -1.75
N LYS A 69 22.45 12.92 -1.41
CA LYS A 69 21.97 12.64 -0.04
C LYS A 69 21.10 11.40 -0.02
N PRO A 70 21.04 10.67 1.12
CA PRO A 70 20.00 9.68 1.32
C PRO A 70 18.62 10.33 1.17
N THR A 71 17.78 9.76 0.30
CA THR A 71 16.47 10.30 -0.03
C THR A 71 15.42 9.24 0.20
N PHE A 72 14.28 9.65 0.79
CA PHE A 72 13.12 8.80 1.01
C PHE A 72 11.88 9.45 0.41
N ALA A 73 11.14 8.71 -0.41
CA ALA A 73 9.83 9.12 -0.90
C ALA A 73 8.77 8.16 -0.39
N TYR A 74 7.73 8.72 0.23
CA TYR A 74 6.49 7.99 0.56
C TYR A 74 5.42 8.41 -0.44
N TYR A 75 5.03 7.45 -1.29
CA TYR A 75 4.07 7.68 -2.37
C TYR A 75 2.79 6.87 -2.15
N PRO A 76 1.83 7.37 -1.36
CA PRO A 76 0.52 6.76 -1.24
C PRO A 76 -0.30 7.03 -2.49
N MET A 77 -0.12 6.20 -3.52
CA MET A 77 -0.80 6.32 -4.81
C MET A 77 -2.32 6.43 -4.63
N ALA A 78 -2.96 7.30 -5.41
CA ALA A 78 -4.41 7.37 -5.43
C ALA A 78 -5.04 6.17 -6.17
N LEU A 79 -4.37 5.62 -7.17
CA LEU A 79 -4.80 4.42 -7.88
C LEU A 79 -4.60 3.14 -7.04
N PRO A 80 -5.50 2.16 -7.13
CA PRO A 80 -6.79 2.16 -7.84
C PRO A 80 -7.97 2.40 -6.87
N HIS A 81 -7.94 3.47 -6.06
CA HIS A 81 -8.96 3.75 -5.06
C HIS A 81 -10.28 4.22 -5.70
N TRP A 82 -11.43 3.81 -5.12
CA TRP A 82 -12.74 4.31 -5.51
C TRP A 82 -12.82 5.87 -5.38
N PRO A 83 -13.52 6.61 -6.27
CA PRO A 83 -14.35 6.16 -7.40
C PRO A 83 -13.54 5.57 -8.55
N PHE A 84 -14.07 4.52 -9.19
CA PHE A 84 -13.43 3.95 -10.37
C PHE A 84 -13.81 4.77 -11.59
N VAL A 85 -12.82 5.37 -12.23
CA VAL A 85 -12.97 6.33 -13.32
C VAL A 85 -12.04 5.97 -14.49
N PRO A 86 -12.34 6.46 -15.70
CA PRO A 86 -11.42 6.33 -16.83
C PRO A 86 -10.06 6.94 -16.54
N THR A 87 -9.04 6.37 -17.15
CA THR A 87 -7.66 6.86 -17.12
C THR A 87 -7.30 7.48 -18.49
N PRO A 88 -6.16 8.17 -18.62
CA PRO A 88 -5.71 8.68 -19.92
C PRO A 88 -5.59 7.64 -21.03
N ASP A 89 -5.40 6.36 -20.67
CA ASP A 89 -5.32 5.25 -21.64
C ASP A 89 -6.70 4.63 -21.96
N THR A 90 -7.75 5.02 -21.25
CA THR A 90 -9.11 4.57 -21.55
C THR A 90 -9.63 5.25 -22.82
N SER A 91 -10.18 4.46 -23.74
CA SER A 91 -10.74 4.99 -24.99
C SER A 91 -11.81 6.05 -24.73
N GLY A 92 -11.66 7.21 -25.35
CA GLY A 92 -12.59 8.33 -25.19
C GLY A 92 -12.39 9.16 -23.92
N TRP A 93 -11.34 8.92 -23.13
CA TRP A 93 -11.00 9.79 -22.02
C TRP A 93 -10.78 11.22 -22.48
N ASN A 94 -11.38 12.16 -21.78
CA ASN A 94 -11.26 13.58 -22.07
C ASN A 94 -11.18 14.36 -20.74
N PRO A 95 -10.07 15.04 -20.46
CA PRO A 95 -9.90 15.77 -19.18
C PRO A 95 -10.86 16.96 -19.03
N ASN A 96 -11.50 17.41 -20.13
CA ASN A 96 -12.43 18.54 -20.11
C ASN A 96 -13.90 18.11 -19.94
N SER A 97 -14.16 16.80 -19.77
CA SER A 97 -15.50 16.26 -19.51
C SER A 97 -15.61 15.72 -18.08
N GLU A 98 -16.82 15.62 -17.57
CA GLU A 98 -17.09 14.88 -16.36
C GLU A 98 -16.70 13.41 -16.55
N GLN A 99 -16.00 12.84 -15.57
CA GLN A 99 -15.55 11.45 -15.65
C GLN A 99 -16.64 10.52 -15.13
N PRO A 100 -17.08 9.54 -15.93
CA PRO A 100 -18.06 8.56 -15.47
C PRO A 100 -17.45 7.66 -14.38
N GLU A 101 -18.32 7.20 -13.45
CA GLU A 101 -17.94 6.25 -12.42
C GLU A 101 -18.58 4.89 -12.72
N ALA A 102 -17.76 3.83 -12.85
CA ALA A 102 -18.27 2.47 -13.02
C ALA A 102 -17.23 1.43 -12.56
N SER A 103 -17.73 0.28 -12.09
CA SER A 103 -16.85 -0.77 -11.51
C SER A 103 -15.88 -1.38 -12.52
N GLU A 104 -16.20 -1.35 -13.80
CA GLU A 104 -15.34 -1.84 -14.90
C GLU A 104 -14.02 -1.06 -15.04
N TYR A 105 -14.00 0.23 -14.70
CA TYR A 105 -12.79 1.04 -14.78
C TYR A 105 -11.69 0.64 -13.78
N ILE A 106 -11.97 -0.27 -12.84
CA ILE A 106 -10.92 -0.81 -11.95
C ILE A 106 -9.78 -1.46 -12.74
N VAL A 107 -10.08 -2.08 -13.86
CA VAL A 107 -9.07 -2.73 -14.73
C VAL A 107 -8.17 -1.68 -15.36
N ASP A 108 -8.77 -0.63 -15.93
CA ASP A 108 -8.02 0.49 -16.52
C ASP A 108 -7.14 1.17 -15.48
N MET A 109 -7.67 1.38 -14.26
CA MET A 109 -6.94 2.00 -13.16
C MET A 109 -5.77 1.13 -12.69
N ILE A 110 -5.90 -0.21 -12.63
CA ILE A 110 -4.80 -1.12 -12.29
C ILE A 110 -3.74 -1.10 -13.39
N GLN A 111 -4.13 -1.11 -14.65
CA GLN A 111 -3.19 -1.02 -15.78
C GLN A 111 -2.44 0.32 -15.76
N TYR A 112 -3.13 1.41 -15.46
CA TYR A 112 -2.50 2.72 -15.37
C TYR A 112 -1.59 2.85 -14.14
N MET A 113 -1.94 2.20 -13.02
CA MET A 113 -1.08 2.09 -11.84
C MET A 113 0.23 1.38 -12.19
N ASP A 114 0.15 0.23 -12.86
CA ASP A 114 1.32 -0.52 -13.34
C ASP A 114 2.19 0.35 -14.28
N LYS A 115 1.57 1.03 -15.25
CA LYS A 115 2.25 1.98 -16.14
C LYS A 115 2.93 3.11 -15.36
N SER A 116 2.29 3.65 -14.33
CA SER A 116 2.85 4.74 -13.51
C SER A 116 4.08 4.28 -12.72
N VAL A 117 4.03 3.06 -12.17
CA VAL A 117 5.19 2.44 -11.52
C VAL A 117 6.32 2.19 -12.53
N GLY A 118 6.00 1.66 -13.71
CA GLY A 118 6.96 1.49 -14.81
C GLY A 118 7.60 2.82 -15.21
N SER A 119 6.81 3.87 -15.39
CA SER A 119 7.29 5.21 -15.71
C SER A 119 8.22 5.79 -14.63
N LEU A 120 7.91 5.55 -13.35
CA LEU A 120 8.79 5.95 -12.24
C LEU A 120 10.14 5.25 -12.35
N ILE A 121 10.15 3.94 -12.57
CA ILE A 121 11.38 3.13 -12.70
C ILE A 121 12.20 3.60 -13.89
N ASP A 122 11.59 3.74 -15.07
CA ASP A 122 12.27 4.19 -16.30
C ASP A 122 12.91 5.57 -16.13
N LYS A 123 12.20 6.50 -15.48
CA LYS A 123 12.71 7.87 -15.24
C LYS A 123 13.85 7.88 -14.21
N LEU A 124 13.79 7.06 -13.16
CA LEU A 124 14.89 6.90 -12.20
C LEU A 124 16.11 6.28 -12.89
N GLU A 125 15.93 5.30 -13.78
CA GLU A 125 17.00 4.70 -14.57
C GLU A 125 17.64 5.73 -15.50
N ALA A 126 16.85 6.49 -16.25
CA ALA A 126 17.33 7.54 -17.15
C ALA A 126 18.15 8.63 -16.43
N LYS A 127 17.89 8.83 -15.14
CA LYS A 127 18.64 9.76 -14.28
C LYS A 127 19.86 9.09 -13.59
N ASN A 128 20.12 7.80 -13.82
CA ASN A 128 21.12 7.00 -13.13
C ASN A 128 20.93 6.93 -11.59
N LEU A 129 19.70 6.98 -11.14
CA LEU A 129 19.33 6.91 -9.71
C LEU A 129 18.94 5.50 -9.28
N LEU A 130 18.44 4.67 -10.21
CA LEU A 130 17.82 3.38 -9.92
C LEU A 130 18.81 2.36 -9.31
N ASP A 131 20.07 2.37 -9.73
CA ASP A 131 21.11 1.45 -9.23
C ASP A 131 21.31 1.55 -7.69
N ASN A 132 21.00 2.70 -7.10
CA ASN A 132 21.09 2.94 -5.66
C ASN A 132 19.72 3.28 -5.03
N THR A 133 18.64 2.78 -5.62
CA THR A 133 17.28 2.99 -5.11
C THR A 133 16.57 1.66 -4.96
N ILE A 134 16.03 1.39 -3.77
CA ILE A 134 15.07 0.32 -3.57
C ILE A 134 13.66 0.86 -3.74
N VAL A 135 12.85 0.17 -4.52
CA VAL A 135 11.42 0.45 -4.67
C VAL A 135 10.63 -0.62 -3.91
N LEU A 136 9.86 -0.21 -2.93
CA LEU A 136 8.94 -1.08 -2.19
C LEU A 136 7.51 -0.73 -2.60
N PHE A 137 6.81 -1.65 -3.23
CA PHE A 137 5.42 -1.51 -3.62
C PHE A 137 4.55 -2.43 -2.78
N TYR A 138 3.55 -1.87 -2.10
CA TYR A 138 2.56 -2.66 -1.36
C TYR A 138 1.21 -1.93 -1.30
N SER A 139 0.15 -2.66 -0.95
CA SER A 139 -1.18 -2.06 -0.75
C SER A 139 -1.49 -1.88 0.74
N ASP A 140 -2.27 -0.85 1.08
CA ASP A 140 -2.72 -0.57 2.44
C ASP A 140 -3.81 -1.54 2.93
N ASN A 141 -4.60 -2.08 2.01
CA ASN A 141 -5.70 -3.03 2.26
C ASN A 141 -6.11 -3.75 0.97
N GLY A 142 -6.95 -4.75 1.12
CA GLY A 142 -7.46 -5.53 0.00
C GLY A 142 -8.46 -4.75 -0.87
N THR A 143 -8.82 -5.37 -1.99
CA THR A 143 -9.70 -4.83 -3.03
C THR A 143 -11.08 -4.44 -2.48
N HIS A 144 -11.65 -3.38 -3.04
CA HIS A 144 -12.99 -2.88 -2.70
C HIS A 144 -14.07 -3.96 -2.85
N ALA A 145 -15.01 -4.04 -1.89
CA ALA A 145 -16.00 -5.11 -1.80
C ALA A 145 -16.96 -5.22 -3.00
N LYS A 146 -17.08 -4.19 -3.85
CA LYS A 146 -17.88 -4.26 -5.08
C LYS A 146 -17.17 -4.98 -6.24
N VAL A 147 -15.88 -5.21 -6.12
CA VAL A 147 -15.06 -5.82 -7.18
C VAL A 147 -15.04 -7.33 -6.98
N VAL A 148 -15.25 -8.07 -8.05
CA VAL A 148 -15.07 -9.53 -8.11
C VAL A 148 -13.91 -9.81 -9.06
N SER A 149 -12.86 -10.43 -8.53
CA SER A 149 -11.66 -10.79 -9.30
C SER A 149 -11.74 -12.23 -9.77
N GLN A 150 -11.40 -12.46 -11.05
CA GLN A 150 -11.25 -13.80 -11.62
C GLN A 150 -9.83 -14.30 -11.35
N MET A 151 -9.69 -15.38 -10.61
CA MET A 151 -8.39 -16.01 -10.33
C MET A 151 -7.95 -16.93 -11.46
N GLN A 152 -6.65 -17.20 -11.55
CA GLN A 152 -6.09 -18.11 -12.57
C GLN A 152 -6.63 -19.55 -12.47
N ASP A 153 -7.02 -19.98 -11.28
CA ASP A 153 -7.62 -21.30 -11.01
C ASP A 153 -9.14 -21.35 -11.31
N GLY A 154 -9.70 -20.30 -11.88
CA GLY A 154 -11.11 -20.19 -12.24
C GLY A 154 -12.04 -19.72 -11.12
N ARG A 155 -11.56 -19.57 -9.89
CA ARG A 155 -12.38 -19.04 -8.79
C ARG A 155 -12.68 -17.56 -9.00
N GLN A 156 -13.87 -17.15 -8.56
CA GLN A 156 -14.23 -15.73 -8.40
C GLN A 156 -14.10 -15.33 -6.94
N ILE A 157 -13.35 -14.29 -6.67
CA ILE A 157 -13.11 -13.80 -5.31
C ILE A 157 -13.61 -12.38 -5.20
N GLN A 158 -14.54 -12.17 -4.29
CA GLN A 158 -15.03 -10.84 -3.95
C GLN A 158 -14.00 -10.09 -3.08
N GLY A 159 -13.80 -8.82 -3.35
CA GLY A 159 -12.95 -7.96 -2.54
C GLY A 159 -13.41 -7.89 -1.08
N GLY A 160 -12.46 -7.77 -0.18
CA GLY A 160 -12.66 -7.81 1.27
C GLY A 160 -12.33 -6.53 2.02
N LYS A 161 -12.12 -5.40 1.32
CA LYS A 161 -11.83 -4.11 1.99
C LYS A 161 -12.82 -3.84 3.11
N ALA A 162 -12.35 -3.34 4.24
CA ALA A 162 -13.10 -3.12 5.48
C ALA A 162 -13.63 -4.43 6.13
N SER A 163 -12.92 -5.53 5.96
CA SER A 163 -13.18 -6.79 6.66
C SER A 163 -11.88 -7.42 7.18
N THR A 164 -12.03 -8.38 8.10
CA THR A 164 -10.90 -9.15 8.63
C THR A 164 -10.57 -10.39 7.79
N ARG A 165 -11.22 -10.57 6.64
CA ARG A 165 -10.96 -11.68 5.72
C ARG A 165 -9.57 -11.57 5.09
N GLN A 166 -9.01 -12.69 4.64
CA GLN A 166 -7.76 -12.68 3.88
C GLN A 166 -7.83 -11.71 2.68
N THR A 167 -8.97 -11.67 2.00
CA THR A 167 -9.21 -10.71 0.88
C THR A 167 -9.23 -9.24 1.29
N GLY A 168 -9.24 -8.94 2.59
CA GLY A 168 -9.21 -7.58 3.13
C GLY A 168 -7.87 -7.16 3.73
N ILE A 169 -7.09 -8.12 4.22
CA ILE A 169 -5.87 -7.87 5.00
C ILE A 169 -4.59 -8.40 4.36
N HIS A 170 -4.68 -9.38 3.46
CA HIS A 170 -3.53 -9.93 2.75
C HIS A 170 -3.32 -9.15 1.44
N VAL A 171 -2.20 -8.46 1.35
CA VAL A 171 -1.88 -7.54 0.26
C VAL A 171 -0.54 -7.91 -0.40
N PRO A 172 -0.31 -7.55 -1.67
CA PRO A 172 0.99 -7.76 -2.28
C PRO A 172 2.06 -6.88 -1.62
N LEU A 173 3.28 -7.41 -1.55
CA LEU A 173 4.50 -6.66 -1.26
C LEU A 173 5.54 -7.05 -2.30
N ILE A 174 6.06 -6.07 -3.02
CA ILE A 174 7.10 -6.24 -4.03
C ILE A 174 8.27 -5.36 -3.65
N ALA A 175 9.48 -5.94 -3.61
CA ALA A 175 10.72 -5.22 -3.42
C ALA A 175 11.55 -5.31 -4.71
N TYR A 176 11.92 -4.17 -5.26
CA TYR A 176 12.70 -4.08 -6.47
C TYR A 176 13.96 -3.22 -6.26
N TRP A 177 15.12 -3.83 -6.46
CA TRP A 177 16.41 -3.15 -6.48
C TRP A 177 17.28 -3.85 -7.50
N PRO A 178 17.37 -3.34 -8.72
CA PRO A 178 18.14 -3.98 -9.77
C PRO A 178 19.59 -4.17 -9.35
N LYS A 179 20.19 -5.28 -9.77
CA LYS A 179 21.56 -5.69 -9.42
C LYS A 179 21.81 -6.09 -7.95
N LYS A 180 20.88 -5.82 -7.01
CA LYS A 180 21.05 -6.16 -5.60
C LYS A 180 20.06 -7.22 -5.10
N ILE A 181 18.80 -7.13 -5.49
CA ILE A 181 17.77 -8.13 -5.15
C ILE A 181 17.61 -9.08 -6.31
N LYS A 182 17.79 -10.38 -6.07
CA LYS A 182 17.54 -11.43 -7.08
C LYS A 182 16.04 -11.67 -7.24
N PRO A 183 15.58 -11.97 -8.47
CA PRO A 183 14.20 -12.39 -8.68
C PRO A 183 13.87 -13.64 -7.85
N GLY A 184 12.75 -13.60 -7.14
CA GLY A 184 12.29 -14.71 -6.31
C GLY A 184 10.98 -14.40 -5.63
N THR A 185 10.44 -15.37 -4.91
CA THR A 185 9.25 -15.23 -4.07
C THR A 185 9.58 -15.68 -2.66
N ASP A 186 9.28 -14.84 -1.69
CA ASP A 186 9.38 -15.16 -0.28
C ASP A 186 7.97 -15.40 0.28
N HIS A 187 7.80 -16.46 1.05
CA HIS A 187 6.52 -16.86 1.66
C HIS A 187 6.46 -16.61 3.16
N ASP A 188 7.46 -15.94 3.74
CA ASP A 188 7.44 -15.60 5.15
C ASP A 188 6.54 -14.37 5.41
N LEU A 189 5.99 -14.29 6.62
CA LEU A 189 5.13 -13.19 7.00
C LEU A 189 5.90 -11.87 7.03
N VAL A 190 5.27 -10.82 6.54
CA VAL A 190 5.65 -9.42 6.72
C VAL A 190 4.43 -8.67 7.22
N ASP A 191 4.64 -7.85 8.23
CA ASP A 191 3.62 -6.96 8.80
C ASP A 191 3.98 -5.50 8.52
N ALA A 192 3.00 -4.61 8.54
CA ALA A 192 3.24 -3.18 8.31
C ALA A 192 4.22 -2.56 9.32
N SER A 193 4.29 -3.10 10.55
CA SER A 193 5.25 -2.67 11.57
C SER A 193 6.71 -2.98 11.19
N ASP A 194 6.95 -3.91 10.26
CA ASP A 194 8.29 -4.34 9.84
C ASP A 194 8.98 -3.34 8.91
N PHE A 195 8.22 -2.41 8.30
CA PHE A 195 8.78 -1.43 7.36
C PHE A 195 9.76 -0.48 8.04
N LEU A 196 9.42 0.05 9.21
CA LEU A 196 10.30 0.99 9.92
C LEU A 196 11.69 0.38 10.22
N PRO A 197 11.80 -0.76 10.94
CA PRO A 197 13.11 -1.36 11.19
C PRO A 197 13.82 -1.79 9.91
N THR A 198 13.10 -2.22 8.87
CA THR A 198 13.70 -2.58 7.58
C THR A 198 14.30 -1.38 6.87
N LEU A 199 13.58 -0.25 6.82
CA LEU A 199 14.07 0.97 6.18
C LEU A 199 15.26 1.55 6.93
N MET A 200 15.25 1.49 8.27
CA MET A 200 16.38 1.96 9.09
C MET A 200 17.62 1.09 8.85
N GLU A 201 17.48 -0.24 8.81
CA GLU A 201 18.58 -1.15 8.50
C GLU A 201 19.14 -0.92 7.08
N LEU A 202 18.27 -0.79 6.07
CA LEU A 202 18.68 -0.48 4.69
C LEU A 202 19.39 0.88 4.56
N ALA A 203 19.05 1.83 5.42
CA ALA A 203 19.69 3.14 5.50
C ALA A 203 20.94 3.15 6.39
N GLU A 204 21.35 2.00 6.95
CA GLU A 204 22.47 1.88 7.90
C GLU A 204 22.32 2.81 9.10
N ARG A 205 21.10 2.88 9.66
CA ARG A 205 20.74 3.71 10.82
C ARG A 205 20.10 2.87 11.93
N ASP A 206 20.41 3.20 13.16
CA ASP A 206 19.74 2.64 14.32
C ASP A 206 18.34 3.26 14.48
N LEU A 207 17.43 2.48 15.05
CA LEU A 207 16.15 3.02 15.50
C LEU A 207 16.40 4.06 16.61
N PRO A 208 15.64 5.17 16.65
CA PRO A 208 15.72 6.12 17.74
C PRO A 208 15.55 5.43 19.11
N GLU A 209 16.36 5.79 20.11
CA GLU A 209 16.37 5.13 21.45
C GLU A 209 14.99 5.03 22.12
N GLN A 210 14.08 5.95 21.80
CA GLN A 210 12.73 5.99 22.36
C GLN A 210 11.70 5.24 21.51
N SER A 211 12.13 4.62 20.40
CA SER A 211 11.21 3.88 19.54
C SER A 211 10.79 2.57 20.19
N VAL A 212 9.48 2.39 20.34
CA VAL A 212 8.88 1.11 20.70
C VAL A 212 8.28 0.53 19.43
N THR A 213 8.75 -0.63 18.99
CA THR A 213 8.26 -1.30 17.79
C THR A 213 8.16 -2.79 17.98
N ASP A 214 7.09 -3.39 17.47
CA ASP A 214 6.92 -4.84 17.33
C ASP A 214 7.45 -5.33 15.96
N GLY A 215 8.02 -4.44 15.18
CA GLY A 215 8.51 -4.71 13.83
C GLY A 215 9.78 -5.55 13.85
N ILE A 216 9.87 -6.47 12.90
CA ILE A 216 11.04 -7.32 12.63
C ILE A 216 11.53 -6.97 11.23
N SER A 217 12.77 -6.49 11.12
CA SER A 217 13.34 -6.17 9.81
C SER A 217 13.36 -7.40 8.90
N PHE A 218 12.93 -7.22 7.66
CA PHE A 218 13.04 -8.21 6.60
C PHE A 218 14.16 -7.88 5.59
N ALA A 219 15.03 -6.90 5.87
CA ALA A 219 16.12 -6.50 4.99
C ALA A 219 17.02 -7.68 4.60
N HIS A 220 17.40 -8.54 5.55
CA HIS A 220 18.23 -9.73 5.32
C HIS A 220 17.63 -10.67 4.27
N ARG A 221 16.29 -10.79 4.19
CA ARG A 221 15.60 -11.65 3.23
C ARG A 221 15.70 -11.13 1.80
N LEU A 222 15.76 -9.81 1.64
CA LEU A 222 15.95 -9.18 0.32
C LEU A 222 17.28 -9.57 -0.35
N PHE A 223 18.26 -10.02 0.47
CA PHE A 223 19.61 -10.37 0.01
C PHE A 223 19.95 -11.85 0.22
N ASP A 224 18.97 -12.73 0.37
CA ASP A 224 19.13 -14.18 0.64
C ASP A 224 20.01 -14.46 1.87
N GLN A 225 19.93 -13.62 2.90
CA GLN A 225 20.71 -13.78 4.13
C GLN A 225 19.87 -14.39 5.25
N PRO A 226 20.47 -15.17 6.17
CA PRO A 226 19.77 -15.66 7.35
C PRO A 226 19.46 -14.51 8.31
N GLY A 227 18.32 -14.59 8.98
CA GLY A 227 17.90 -13.59 9.95
C GLY A 227 16.60 -13.96 10.65
N PRO A 228 16.11 -13.10 11.54
CA PRO A 228 14.88 -13.34 12.29
C PRO A 228 13.67 -13.41 11.35
N LYS A 229 12.70 -14.25 11.70
CA LYS A 229 11.46 -14.41 10.98
C LYS A 229 10.28 -14.04 11.87
N ARG A 230 9.23 -13.56 11.25
CA ARG A 230 7.96 -13.31 11.94
C ARG A 230 7.15 -14.60 11.99
N ASP A 231 6.88 -15.09 13.20
CA ASP A 231 6.06 -16.29 13.40
C ASP A 231 4.57 -15.97 13.34
N SER A 232 4.17 -14.75 13.76
CA SER A 232 2.79 -14.32 13.77
C SER A 232 2.65 -12.81 13.59
N ALA A 233 1.51 -12.37 13.07
CA ALA A 233 1.12 -10.97 13.00
C ALA A 233 -0.10 -10.74 13.90
N PHE A 234 -0.10 -9.62 14.62
CA PHE A 234 -1.17 -9.20 15.51
C PHE A 234 -1.98 -8.06 14.89
N PHE A 235 -3.29 -8.15 14.98
CA PHE A 235 -4.20 -7.18 14.41
C PHE A 235 -5.15 -6.59 15.46
N TRP A 236 -5.09 -5.29 15.58
CA TRP A 236 -6.13 -4.48 16.19
C TRP A 236 -6.94 -3.85 15.06
N TYR A 237 -7.98 -4.54 14.63
CA TYR A 237 -8.77 -4.11 13.50
C TYR A 237 -9.92 -3.21 13.94
N ASP A 238 -9.90 -1.97 13.53
CA ASP A 238 -10.96 -0.99 13.76
C ASP A 238 -11.20 -0.16 12.49
N SER A 239 -12.03 -0.68 11.61
CA SER A 239 -12.28 -0.09 10.29
C SER A 239 -12.94 1.30 10.33
N ARG A 240 -13.54 1.67 11.46
CA ARG A 240 -14.16 2.99 11.68
C ARG A 240 -13.94 3.45 13.12
N PRO A 241 -12.77 4.00 13.44
CA PRO A 241 -12.45 4.48 14.77
C PRO A 241 -13.43 5.57 15.22
N GLY A 242 -14.01 5.39 16.41
CA GLY A 242 -14.84 6.41 17.05
C GLY A 242 -16.32 6.46 16.65
N TRP A 243 -16.76 5.78 15.56
CA TRP A 243 -18.16 5.85 15.13
C TRP A 243 -18.66 4.54 14.48
N ASP A 244 -20.01 4.40 14.42
CA ASP A 244 -20.75 3.27 13.81
C ASP A 244 -20.26 1.88 14.28
N LYS A 245 -20.06 1.72 15.61
CA LYS A 245 -19.53 0.49 16.21
C LYS A 245 -20.51 -0.68 16.19
N GLU A 246 -21.80 -0.45 16.03
CA GLU A 246 -22.79 -1.51 15.86
C GLU A 246 -22.55 -2.26 14.53
N ARG A 247 -22.23 -1.52 13.49
CA ARG A 247 -21.97 -2.08 12.15
C ARG A 247 -20.53 -2.49 11.96
N PHE A 248 -19.57 -1.70 12.47
CA PHE A 248 -18.12 -1.89 12.29
C PHE A 248 -17.48 -2.17 13.64
N ARG A 249 -17.69 -3.36 14.16
CA ARG A 249 -17.13 -3.79 15.43
C ARG A 249 -15.61 -3.87 15.35
N ARG A 250 -14.97 -3.51 16.46
CA ARG A 250 -13.54 -3.74 16.62
C ARG A 250 -13.31 -5.24 16.78
N GLU A 251 -12.33 -5.74 16.03
CA GLU A 251 -11.88 -7.12 16.11
C GLU A 251 -10.40 -7.15 16.50
N VAL A 252 -10.04 -8.11 17.32
CA VAL A 252 -8.65 -8.37 17.70
C VAL A 252 -8.34 -9.81 17.37
N PHE A 253 -7.28 -10.04 16.62
CA PHE A 253 -6.86 -11.37 16.23
C PHE A 253 -5.36 -11.43 15.97
N ALA A 254 -4.80 -12.63 16.00
CA ALA A 254 -3.48 -12.94 15.52
C ALA A 254 -3.58 -13.97 14.38
N LEU A 255 -2.62 -13.95 13.48
CA LEU A 255 -2.48 -14.98 12.47
C LEU A 255 -1.00 -15.40 12.33
N ASN A 256 -0.81 -16.65 11.96
CA ASN A 256 0.41 -17.18 11.41
C ASN A 256 0.17 -17.65 9.98
N LYS A 257 1.04 -18.48 9.41
CA LYS A 257 0.88 -19.00 8.04
C LYS A 257 -0.32 -19.94 7.86
N ASP A 258 -0.73 -20.61 8.93
CA ASP A 258 -1.70 -21.69 8.90
C ASP A 258 -3.04 -21.31 9.50
N TYR A 259 -3.04 -20.46 10.53
CA TYR A 259 -4.21 -20.16 11.35
C TYR A 259 -4.40 -18.69 11.62
N LYS A 260 -5.67 -18.32 11.82
CA LYS A 260 -6.09 -17.00 12.31
C LYS A 260 -7.02 -17.18 13.51
N LEU A 261 -6.59 -16.71 14.69
CA LEU A 261 -7.31 -16.81 15.94
C LEU A 261 -7.81 -15.45 16.41
N PHE A 262 -9.11 -15.31 16.55
CA PHE A 262 -9.75 -14.11 17.11
C PHE A 262 -9.79 -14.15 18.64
N ARG A 263 -9.74 -12.99 19.29
CA ARG A 263 -9.95 -12.85 20.74
C ARG A 263 -11.28 -13.47 21.21
N SER A 264 -12.28 -13.54 20.36
CA SER A 264 -13.56 -14.20 20.63
C SER A 264 -13.49 -15.73 20.72
N GLY A 265 -12.35 -16.34 20.39
CA GLY A 265 -12.15 -17.79 20.30
C GLY A 265 -12.50 -18.37 18.92
N ARG A 266 -12.97 -17.59 17.96
CA ARG A 266 -13.13 -18.05 16.58
C ARG A 266 -11.77 -18.36 15.97
N LEU A 267 -11.67 -19.52 15.34
CA LEU A 267 -10.45 -19.99 14.72
C LEU A 267 -10.70 -20.31 13.24
N PHE A 268 -9.78 -19.84 12.39
CA PHE A 268 -9.80 -20.13 10.96
C PHE A 268 -8.50 -20.81 10.56
N ARG A 269 -8.59 -21.78 9.69
CA ARG A 269 -7.46 -22.34 8.99
C ARG A 269 -7.31 -21.60 7.64
N LEU A 270 -6.11 -21.16 7.34
CA LEU A 270 -5.72 -20.64 6.05
C LEU A 270 -5.44 -21.84 5.14
N THR A 271 -6.00 -21.84 3.94
CA THR A 271 -5.84 -23.00 3.03
C THR A 271 -4.68 -22.77 2.04
N ASP A 272 -4.26 -23.83 1.36
CA ASP A 272 -3.26 -23.72 0.29
C ASP A 272 -3.72 -22.91 -0.92
N LYS A 273 -5.03 -22.61 -0.99
CA LYS A 273 -5.58 -21.73 -2.01
C LYS A 273 -5.46 -20.28 -1.57
N PRO A 274 -4.78 -19.44 -2.32
CA PRO A 274 -4.61 -18.03 -1.96
C PRO A 274 -5.93 -17.35 -1.59
N LEU A 275 -5.90 -16.56 -0.52
CA LEU A 275 -7.01 -15.75 0.00
C LEU A 275 -8.22 -16.54 0.52
N GLU A 276 -8.13 -17.87 0.65
CA GLU A 276 -9.17 -18.71 1.21
C GLU A 276 -8.91 -19.00 2.69
N GLU A 277 -9.96 -18.92 3.49
CA GLU A 277 -9.93 -19.25 4.92
C GLU A 277 -11.20 -20.00 5.31
N VAL A 278 -11.07 -20.98 6.19
CA VAL A 278 -12.19 -21.84 6.65
C VAL A 278 -12.28 -21.76 8.16
N GLU A 279 -13.47 -21.40 8.68
CA GLU A 279 -13.71 -21.42 10.12
C GLU A 279 -13.75 -22.87 10.61
N ILE A 280 -13.00 -23.16 11.64
CA ILE A 280 -12.88 -24.50 12.23
C ILE A 280 -13.30 -24.47 13.69
N ASN A 281 -13.81 -25.61 14.16
CA ASN A 281 -14.14 -25.77 15.58
C ASN A 281 -12.89 -26.29 16.32
N PRO A 282 -12.28 -25.51 17.25
CA PRO A 282 -11.10 -25.95 17.99
C PRO A 282 -11.26 -27.28 18.72
N LEU A 283 -12.47 -27.60 19.16
CA LEU A 283 -12.79 -28.87 19.84
C LEU A 283 -12.81 -30.10 18.91
N LYS A 284 -12.75 -29.88 17.60
CA LYS A 284 -12.75 -30.92 16.57
C LYS A 284 -11.44 -30.97 15.77
N MET A 285 -10.42 -30.25 16.24
CA MET A 285 -9.10 -30.28 15.62
C MET A 285 -8.44 -31.64 15.80
N SER A 286 -7.69 -32.07 14.82
CA SER A 286 -6.81 -33.24 14.95
C SER A 286 -5.68 -32.98 15.95
N ASP A 287 -5.09 -34.02 16.52
CA ASP A 287 -3.94 -33.87 17.45
C ASP A 287 -2.76 -33.13 16.79
N THR A 288 -2.67 -33.18 15.48
CA THR A 288 -1.65 -32.48 14.69
C THR A 288 -1.93 -30.98 14.60
N ASP A 289 -3.20 -30.58 14.55
CA ASP A 289 -3.62 -29.18 14.46
C ASP A 289 -3.69 -28.49 15.85
N GLN A 290 -3.61 -29.27 16.95
CA GLN A 290 -3.64 -28.74 18.33
C GLN A 290 -2.23 -28.38 18.86
N LYS A 291 -1.18 -28.77 18.16
CA LYS A 291 0.21 -28.45 18.48
C LYS A 291 0.70 -27.22 17.76
#